data_f4bcd8057844b190aa4ea431a7f8879e
#
_entry.id   f4bcd8057844b190aa4ea431a7f8879e
#
_cell.length_a   1.000
_cell.length_b   1.000
_cell.length_c   1.000
_cell.angle_alpha   90.00
_cell.angle_beta   90.00
_cell.angle_gamma   90.00
#
_symmetry.space_group_name_H-M   'P 1'
#
loop_
_entity.id
_entity.type
_entity.pdbx_description
1 polymer ?
#
loop_
_entity_poly.entity_id
_entity_poly.type
_entity_poly.pdbx_seq_one_letter_code
_entity_poly.pdbx_strand_id
1 'polypeptide(L)'
;MQNRVKAKLARGEATVGTWTMIGHPVVAEILAQAGFDWVVLDVEHGVMDWPRVLPQVQAVQGQGCAAICRVPINSPEHFKWALDLGVEGVMVPWVRTATDAREAVAAAKYPPEGIRGVGVCRAHGYGARFQSYVETANDETLVILQIEHIDAVDNIEEICAVPGIDVAFIGPYDLSGSMGLMGQIHHPDVEAAVSRVLEATQNAGISPGLLVAEPQAGEITRRIDAGFRFVAVGLDTLMLVRGAQSLVSQWLGDGPLMGG
;
A
#
# COMPACT_ATOMS: atom_id res chain seq x y z
N MET A 1 -10.05 2.92 17.39
CA MET A 1 -8.67 3.54 17.42
C MET A 1 -8.59 4.36 16.16
N GLN A 2 -8.25 5.65 16.24
CA GLN A 2 -8.23 6.53 15.07
C GLN A 2 -7.08 6.15 14.12
N ASN A 3 -7.38 5.94 12.86
CA ASN A 3 -6.38 5.69 11.81
C ASN A 3 -5.71 7.01 11.41
N ARG A 4 -4.45 7.18 11.82
CA ARG A 4 -3.71 8.44 11.61
C ARG A 4 -3.43 8.72 10.14
N VAL A 5 -3.19 7.67 9.34
CA VAL A 5 -2.95 7.80 7.90
C VAL A 5 -4.22 8.30 7.22
N LYS A 6 -5.35 7.63 7.48
CA LYS A 6 -6.66 8.03 6.93
C LYS A 6 -7.03 9.46 7.34
N ALA A 7 -6.78 9.83 8.60
CA ALA A 7 -7.01 11.19 9.08
C ALA A 7 -6.12 12.25 8.39
N LYS A 8 -4.85 11.94 8.09
CA LYS A 8 -3.97 12.83 7.30
C LYS A 8 -4.51 12.99 5.87
N LEU A 9 -4.82 11.86 5.20
CA LEU A 9 -5.35 11.86 3.84
C LEU A 9 -6.65 12.68 3.72
N ALA A 10 -7.56 12.53 4.68
CA ALA A 10 -8.82 13.29 4.73
C ALA A 10 -8.60 14.83 4.85
N ARG A 11 -7.45 15.27 5.36
CA ARG A 11 -7.06 16.69 5.38
C ARG A 11 -6.26 17.13 4.15
N GLY A 12 -6.08 16.24 3.17
CA GLY A 12 -5.25 16.49 1.99
C GLY A 12 -3.74 16.50 2.26
N GLU A 13 -3.31 16.03 3.44
CA GLU A 13 -1.90 15.92 3.79
C GLU A 13 -1.27 14.70 3.12
N ALA A 14 -0.01 14.84 2.67
CA ALA A 14 0.74 13.72 2.15
C ALA A 14 1.21 12.79 3.27
N THR A 15 1.21 11.49 2.97
CA THR A 15 1.79 10.45 3.82
C THR A 15 2.86 9.71 3.04
N VAL A 16 3.97 9.39 3.72
CA VAL A 16 5.10 8.69 3.12
C VAL A 16 5.32 7.38 3.87
N GLY A 17 5.39 6.30 3.14
CA GLY A 17 5.61 4.97 3.70
C GLY A 17 6.58 4.14 2.88
N THR A 18 6.73 2.88 3.26
CA THR A 18 7.64 1.95 2.59
C THR A 18 7.07 0.54 2.57
N TRP A 19 7.81 -0.38 1.96
CA TRP A 19 7.41 -1.76 1.72
C TRP A 19 8.34 -2.75 2.43
N THR A 20 7.78 -3.79 3.07
CA THR A 20 8.57 -4.94 3.55
C THR A 20 8.18 -6.21 2.81
N MET A 21 9.17 -6.87 2.21
CA MET A 21 9.05 -8.11 1.46
C MET A 21 9.83 -9.26 2.12
N ILE A 22 10.84 -8.95 2.94
CA ILE A 22 11.69 -9.93 3.62
C ILE A 22 10.89 -10.78 4.64
N GLY A 23 9.83 -10.21 5.18
CA GLY A 23 8.92 -10.94 6.06
C GLY A 23 9.49 -11.22 7.46
N HIS A 24 10.33 -10.34 7.99
CA HIS A 24 10.92 -10.50 9.34
C HIS A 24 10.59 -9.31 10.25
N PRO A 25 10.13 -9.52 11.50
CA PRO A 25 9.68 -8.45 12.39
C PRO A 25 10.78 -7.42 12.72
N VAL A 26 12.04 -7.82 12.80
CA VAL A 26 13.17 -6.89 13.00
C VAL A 26 13.29 -5.90 11.83
N VAL A 27 13.11 -6.36 10.59
CA VAL A 27 13.13 -5.49 9.41
C VAL A 27 11.96 -4.50 9.47
N ALA A 28 10.77 -4.99 9.76
CA ALA A 28 9.57 -4.17 9.90
C ALA A 28 9.71 -3.11 11.01
N GLU A 29 10.35 -3.46 12.14
CA GLU A 29 10.65 -2.55 13.24
C GLU A 29 11.65 -1.46 12.82
N ILE A 30 12.74 -1.83 12.14
CA ILE A 30 13.74 -0.87 11.63
C ILE A 30 13.08 0.13 10.68
N LEU A 31 12.25 -0.34 9.75
CA LEU A 31 11.52 0.53 8.83
C LEU A 31 10.58 1.48 9.57
N ALA A 32 9.83 0.97 10.55
CA ALA A 32 8.90 1.79 11.33
C ALA A 32 9.63 2.87 12.17
N GLN A 33 10.83 2.57 12.70
CA GLN A 33 11.67 3.53 13.41
C GLN A 33 12.28 4.61 12.52
N ALA A 34 12.36 4.38 11.22
CA ALA A 34 12.92 5.35 10.27
C ALA A 34 12.04 6.61 10.09
N GLY A 35 10.80 6.60 10.61
CA GLY A 35 9.91 7.76 10.60
C GLY A 35 8.88 7.76 9.47
N PHE A 36 8.65 6.64 8.82
CA PHE A 36 7.56 6.48 7.87
C PHE A 36 6.20 6.54 8.56
N ASP A 37 5.20 7.09 7.87
CA ASP A 37 3.81 7.11 8.36
C ASP A 37 3.20 5.70 8.40
N TRP A 38 3.62 4.84 7.46
CA TRP A 38 3.10 3.50 7.30
C TRP A 38 4.11 2.55 6.64
N VAL A 39 3.93 1.25 6.89
CA VAL A 39 4.68 0.17 6.24
C VAL A 39 3.69 -0.82 5.63
N VAL A 40 3.86 -1.15 4.35
CA VAL A 40 3.12 -2.22 3.67
C VAL A 40 3.80 -3.55 3.94
N LEU A 41 3.05 -4.49 4.49
CA LEU A 41 3.41 -5.89 4.63
C LEU A 41 2.94 -6.64 3.38
N ASP A 42 3.88 -7.14 2.60
CA ASP A 42 3.59 -7.69 1.27
C ASP A 42 3.34 -9.19 1.31
N VAL A 43 2.07 -9.59 1.27
CA VAL A 43 1.68 -11.01 1.22
C VAL A 43 1.47 -11.50 -0.22
N GLU A 44 1.54 -10.61 -1.21
CA GLU A 44 1.46 -10.96 -2.63
C GLU A 44 2.81 -11.44 -3.18
N HIS A 45 3.84 -10.59 -3.09
CA HIS A 45 5.19 -10.88 -3.62
C HIS A 45 6.25 -11.09 -2.55
N GLY A 46 5.93 -10.80 -1.29
CA GLY A 46 6.84 -11.00 -0.16
C GLY A 46 7.03 -12.46 0.21
N VAL A 47 8.17 -12.76 0.86
CA VAL A 47 8.46 -14.10 1.39
C VAL A 47 7.76 -14.27 2.74
N MET A 48 6.42 -14.15 2.77
CA MET A 48 5.67 -14.27 4.01
C MET A 48 4.36 -15.01 3.85
N ASP A 49 3.99 -15.70 4.93
CA ASP A 49 2.70 -16.32 5.16
C ASP A 49 1.98 -15.62 6.32
N TRP A 50 0.72 -15.93 6.56
CA TRP A 50 -0.08 -15.28 7.60
C TRP A 50 0.52 -15.37 9.02
N PRO A 51 1.14 -16.47 9.47
CA PRO A 51 1.87 -16.53 10.73
C PRO A 51 3.00 -15.52 10.87
N ARG A 52 3.67 -15.15 9.76
CA ARG A 52 4.74 -14.16 9.76
C ARG A 52 4.24 -12.73 9.72
N VAL A 53 3.01 -12.49 9.27
CA VAL A 53 2.42 -11.14 9.24
C VAL A 53 2.18 -10.60 10.65
N LEU A 54 1.65 -11.41 11.57
CA LEU A 54 1.32 -10.97 12.92
C LEU A 54 2.48 -10.31 13.68
N PRO A 55 3.68 -10.93 13.81
CA PRO A 55 4.78 -10.29 14.54
C PRO A 55 5.27 -9.00 13.87
N GLN A 56 5.14 -8.87 12.54
CA GLN A 56 5.47 -7.63 11.85
C GLN A 56 4.45 -6.53 12.13
N VAL A 57 3.14 -6.84 12.13
CA VAL A 57 2.10 -5.89 12.56
C VAL A 57 2.39 -5.37 13.97
N GLN A 58 2.77 -6.27 14.89
CA GLN A 58 3.12 -5.90 16.26
C GLN A 58 4.35 -4.99 16.32
N ALA A 59 5.39 -5.29 15.53
CA ALA A 59 6.63 -4.51 15.46
C ALA A 59 6.36 -3.11 14.92
N VAL A 60 5.65 -2.99 13.80
CA VAL A 60 5.31 -1.71 13.17
C VAL A 60 4.45 -0.84 14.10
N GLN A 61 3.37 -1.41 14.63
CA GLN A 61 2.46 -0.68 15.53
C GLN A 61 3.12 -0.30 16.87
N GLY A 62 4.07 -1.11 17.35
CA GLY A 62 4.86 -0.82 18.54
C GLY A 62 5.68 0.49 18.44
N GLN A 63 5.99 0.91 17.22
CA GLN A 63 6.69 2.18 16.94
C GLN A 63 5.73 3.33 16.61
N GLY A 64 4.40 3.12 16.67
CA GLY A 64 3.39 4.12 16.32
C GLY A 64 3.25 4.35 14.81
N CYS A 65 3.83 3.50 13.98
CA CYS A 65 3.68 3.48 12.53
C CYS A 65 2.46 2.63 12.14
N ALA A 66 1.77 2.97 11.06
CA ALA A 66 0.63 2.19 10.60
C ALA A 66 1.06 0.95 9.80
N ALA A 67 0.48 -0.21 10.11
CA ALA A 67 0.68 -1.44 9.36
C ALA A 67 -0.42 -1.58 8.31
N ILE A 68 -0.04 -1.68 7.03
CA ILE A 68 -0.94 -1.93 5.90
C ILE A 68 -0.59 -3.30 5.33
N CYS A 69 -1.58 -4.11 4.99
CA CYS A 69 -1.33 -5.41 4.38
C CYS A 69 -1.70 -5.38 2.90
N ARG A 70 -0.74 -5.68 2.01
CA ARG A 70 -1.08 -6.02 0.64
C ARG A 70 -1.52 -7.48 0.60
N VAL A 71 -2.81 -7.69 0.33
CA VAL A 71 -3.37 -9.04 0.20
C VAL A 71 -2.94 -9.66 -1.13
N PRO A 72 -2.82 -11.01 -1.21
CA PRO A 72 -2.33 -11.66 -2.44
C PRO A 72 -3.37 -11.64 -3.58
N ILE A 73 -4.63 -11.46 -3.26
CA ILE A 73 -5.74 -11.45 -4.21
C ILE A 73 -6.96 -10.76 -3.60
N ASN A 74 -7.81 -10.18 -4.42
CA ASN A 74 -9.10 -9.62 -4.03
C ASN A 74 -10.08 -10.75 -3.63
N SER A 75 -10.03 -11.18 -2.37
CA SER A 75 -10.91 -12.22 -1.85
C SER A 75 -11.28 -11.95 -0.37
N PRO A 76 -12.56 -12.17 0.02
CA PRO A 76 -13.03 -11.91 1.38
C PRO A 76 -12.23 -12.64 2.46
N GLU A 77 -11.67 -13.80 2.18
CA GLU A 77 -10.87 -14.59 3.12
C GLU A 77 -9.58 -13.86 3.49
N HIS A 78 -8.87 -13.33 2.49
CA HIS A 78 -7.60 -12.63 2.70
C HIS A 78 -7.81 -11.29 3.43
N PHE A 79 -8.88 -10.57 3.12
CA PHE A 79 -9.26 -9.36 3.86
C PHE A 79 -9.54 -9.67 5.33
N LYS A 80 -10.32 -10.71 5.59
CA LYS A 80 -10.65 -11.15 6.95
C LYS A 80 -9.36 -11.48 7.74
N TRP A 81 -8.45 -12.25 7.15
CA TRP A 81 -7.20 -12.60 7.81
C TRP A 81 -6.35 -11.36 8.12
N ALA A 82 -6.15 -10.48 7.13
CA ALA A 82 -5.38 -9.25 7.33
C ALA A 82 -6.00 -8.35 8.41
N LEU A 83 -7.28 -8.04 8.28
CA LEU A 83 -7.97 -7.13 9.19
C LEU A 83 -8.14 -7.69 10.61
N ASP A 84 -8.25 -9.01 10.76
CA ASP A 84 -8.32 -9.66 12.07
C ASP A 84 -6.97 -9.65 12.80
N LEU A 85 -5.85 -9.57 12.08
CA LEU A 85 -4.54 -9.27 12.65
C LEU A 85 -4.41 -7.82 13.14
N GLY A 86 -5.36 -6.96 12.78
CA GLY A 86 -5.44 -5.58 13.25
C GLY A 86 -4.55 -4.61 12.49
N VAL A 87 -4.35 -4.84 11.18
CA VAL A 87 -3.75 -3.82 10.30
C VAL A 87 -4.69 -2.63 10.16
N GLU A 88 -4.14 -1.45 9.92
CA GLU A 88 -4.90 -0.22 9.73
C GLU A 88 -5.51 -0.10 8.33
N GLY A 89 -5.03 -0.89 7.38
CA GLY A 89 -5.55 -0.88 6.01
C GLY A 89 -5.17 -2.11 5.20
N VAL A 90 -5.89 -2.28 4.10
CA VAL A 90 -5.63 -3.32 3.10
C VAL A 90 -5.34 -2.68 1.76
N MET A 91 -4.33 -3.21 1.07
CA MET A 91 -4.01 -2.87 -0.31
C MET A 91 -4.35 -4.07 -1.19
N VAL A 92 -5.11 -3.79 -2.25
CA VAL A 92 -5.74 -4.81 -3.10
C VAL A 92 -5.14 -4.75 -4.49
N PRO A 93 -4.43 -5.79 -4.94
CA PRO A 93 -3.84 -5.82 -6.27
C PRO A 93 -4.88 -6.05 -7.37
N TRP A 94 -4.51 -5.75 -8.61
CA TRP A 94 -5.22 -6.14 -9.82
C TRP A 94 -6.68 -5.69 -9.91
N VAL A 95 -7.04 -4.56 -9.32
CA VAL A 95 -8.37 -3.96 -9.50
C VAL A 95 -8.46 -3.36 -10.90
N ARG A 96 -9.42 -3.82 -11.72
CA ARG A 96 -9.58 -3.40 -13.13
C ARG A 96 -10.92 -2.75 -13.40
N THR A 97 -11.92 -3.05 -12.59
CA THR A 97 -13.31 -2.62 -12.81
C THR A 97 -13.94 -2.05 -11.55
N ALA A 98 -15.02 -1.30 -11.70
CA ALA A 98 -15.85 -0.87 -10.57
C ALA A 98 -16.46 -2.05 -9.79
N THR A 99 -16.59 -3.22 -10.41
CA THR A 99 -17.05 -4.43 -9.71
C THR A 99 -15.97 -4.93 -8.77
N ASP A 100 -14.71 -5.04 -9.22
CA ASP A 100 -13.58 -5.42 -8.36
C ASP A 100 -13.44 -4.45 -7.17
N ALA A 101 -13.63 -3.15 -7.43
CA ALA A 101 -13.58 -2.12 -6.39
C ALA A 101 -14.70 -2.29 -5.35
N ARG A 102 -15.95 -2.56 -5.80
CA ARG A 102 -17.07 -2.83 -4.87
C ARG A 102 -16.86 -4.07 -4.04
N GLU A 103 -16.35 -5.14 -4.64
CA GLU A 103 -16.01 -6.39 -3.94
C GLU A 103 -14.94 -6.15 -2.86
N ALA A 104 -13.89 -5.38 -3.18
CA ALA A 104 -12.83 -5.02 -2.24
C ALA A 104 -13.38 -4.20 -1.06
N VAL A 105 -14.16 -3.16 -1.32
CA VAL A 105 -14.79 -2.35 -0.27
C VAL A 105 -15.72 -3.20 0.60
N ALA A 106 -16.56 -4.03 -0.02
CA ALA A 106 -17.48 -4.89 0.72
C ALA A 106 -16.74 -5.90 1.61
N ALA A 107 -15.63 -6.49 1.14
CA ALA A 107 -14.82 -7.43 1.90
C ALA A 107 -14.12 -6.76 3.10
N ALA A 108 -13.79 -5.46 3.02
CA ALA A 108 -13.13 -4.71 4.08
C ALA A 108 -14.07 -4.26 5.20
N LYS A 109 -15.37 -4.13 4.93
CA LYS A 109 -16.34 -3.50 5.82
C LYS A 109 -17.31 -4.50 6.46
N TYR A 110 -17.72 -4.23 7.70
CA TYR A 110 -18.78 -4.96 8.37
C TYR A 110 -20.16 -4.57 7.83
N PRO A 111 -21.16 -5.48 7.92
CA PRO A 111 -22.55 -5.14 7.64
C PRO A 111 -23.04 -3.91 8.42
N PRO A 112 -23.92 -3.07 7.87
CA PRO A 112 -24.60 -3.24 6.57
C PRO A 112 -23.81 -2.75 5.36
N GLU A 113 -22.65 -2.10 5.52
CA GLU A 113 -21.85 -1.52 4.44
C GLU A 113 -21.05 -2.55 3.65
N GLY A 114 -20.80 -3.72 4.24
CA GLY A 114 -20.02 -4.79 3.62
C GLY A 114 -20.41 -6.18 4.10
N ILE A 115 -19.50 -7.13 3.87
CA ILE A 115 -19.70 -8.56 4.13
C ILE A 115 -18.61 -9.16 5.05
N ARG A 116 -17.75 -8.33 5.65
CA ARG A 116 -16.70 -8.81 6.55
C ARG A 116 -17.31 -9.63 7.70
N GLY A 117 -16.84 -10.87 7.85
CA GLY A 117 -17.26 -11.74 8.96
C GLY A 117 -16.63 -11.30 10.29
N VAL A 118 -17.31 -11.65 11.38
CA VAL A 118 -16.88 -11.34 12.74
C VAL A 118 -16.22 -12.56 13.38
N GLY A 119 -15.03 -12.35 13.96
CA GLY A 119 -14.34 -13.34 14.79
C GLY A 119 -13.76 -12.70 16.04
N VAL A 120 -13.47 -13.50 17.08
CA VAL A 120 -12.73 -12.99 18.25
C VAL A 120 -11.24 -12.93 17.90
N CYS A 121 -10.76 -11.73 17.58
CA CYS A 121 -9.45 -11.52 16.98
C CYS A 121 -8.65 -10.40 17.65
N ARG A 122 -7.39 -10.23 17.21
CA ARG A 122 -6.46 -9.21 17.72
C ARG A 122 -6.97 -7.78 17.51
N ALA A 123 -7.59 -7.49 16.36
CA ALA A 123 -8.03 -6.15 16.00
C ALA A 123 -8.84 -5.46 17.11
N HIS A 124 -9.70 -6.20 17.80
CA HIS A 124 -10.50 -5.68 18.92
C HIS A 124 -10.01 -6.18 20.30
N GLY A 125 -8.73 -6.52 20.42
CA GLY A 125 -8.11 -6.94 21.69
C GLY A 125 -8.67 -8.25 22.22
N TYR A 126 -8.88 -9.24 21.35
CA TYR A 126 -9.40 -10.56 21.68
C TYR A 126 -10.75 -10.52 22.44
N GLY A 127 -11.61 -9.62 22.04
CA GLY A 127 -12.94 -9.42 22.64
C GLY A 127 -13.02 -8.25 23.61
N ALA A 128 -11.92 -7.79 24.19
CA ALA A 128 -11.93 -6.76 25.23
C ALA A 128 -12.49 -5.40 24.76
N ARG A 129 -12.41 -5.09 23.46
CA ARG A 129 -12.87 -3.84 22.86
C ARG A 129 -13.79 -4.08 21.67
N PHE A 130 -14.51 -5.21 21.66
CA PHE A 130 -15.31 -5.62 20.51
C PHE A 130 -16.30 -4.53 20.08
N GLN A 131 -17.15 -4.08 20.99
CA GLN A 131 -18.22 -3.14 20.66
C GLN A 131 -17.67 -1.82 20.10
N SER A 132 -16.72 -1.19 20.79
CA SER A 132 -16.11 0.07 20.33
C SER A 132 -15.31 -0.07 19.03
N TYR A 133 -14.76 -1.24 18.76
CA TYR A 133 -14.08 -1.51 17.48
C TYR A 133 -15.08 -1.60 16.32
N VAL A 134 -16.14 -2.39 16.47
CA VAL A 134 -17.14 -2.56 15.39
C VAL A 134 -17.82 -1.24 15.03
N GLU A 135 -18.08 -0.39 16.04
CA GLU A 135 -18.70 0.94 15.84
C GLU A 135 -17.86 1.88 14.97
N THR A 136 -16.54 1.67 14.88
CA THR A 136 -15.63 2.57 14.16
C THR A 136 -14.88 1.89 13.02
N ALA A 137 -14.87 0.57 12.95
CA ALA A 137 -14.02 -0.18 12.02
C ALA A 137 -14.27 0.18 10.55
N ASN A 138 -15.53 0.39 10.15
CA ASN A 138 -15.87 0.74 8.77
C ASN A 138 -15.32 2.12 8.37
N ASP A 139 -15.29 3.07 9.29
CA ASP A 139 -14.76 4.42 9.06
C ASP A 139 -13.24 4.46 9.13
N GLU A 140 -12.64 3.64 9.99
CA GLU A 140 -11.20 3.68 10.28
C GLU A 140 -10.36 2.74 9.39
N THR A 141 -10.98 1.74 8.74
CA THR A 141 -10.25 0.85 7.82
C THR A 141 -9.90 1.60 6.54
N LEU A 142 -8.60 1.61 6.19
CA LEU A 142 -8.09 2.19 4.95
C LEU A 142 -8.20 1.16 3.82
N VAL A 143 -8.89 1.51 2.74
CA VAL A 143 -9.03 0.68 1.54
C VAL A 143 -8.24 1.29 0.40
N ILE A 144 -7.20 0.57 -0.04
CA ILE A 144 -6.26 1.01 -1.07
C ILE A 144 -6.39 0.07 -2.26
N LEU A 145 -6.71 0.59 -3.44
CA LEU A 145 -6.84 -0.20 -4.67
C LEU A 145 -5.63 0.04 -5.56
N GLN A 146 -4.97 -1.04 -6.02
CA GLN A 146 -3.87 -0.92 -6.98
C GLN A 146 -4.41 -0.78 -8.41
N ILE A 147 -4.04 0.32 -9.05
CA ILE A 147 -4.32 0.65 -10.44
C ILE A 147 -3.05 0.35 -11.22
N GLU A 148 -2.94 -0.86 -11.74
CA GLU A 148 -1.71 -1.41 -12.30
C GLU A 148 -1.92 -2.18 -13.61
N HIS A 149 -3.08 -1.98 -14.24
CA HIS A 149 -3.42 -2.52 -15.55
C HIS A 149 -4.10 -1.44 -16.39
N ILE A 150 -3.87 -1.46 -17.71
CA ILE A 150 -4.46 -0.45 -18.60
C ILE A 150 -6.00 -0.45 -18.56
N ASP A 151 -6.63 -1.61 -18.39
CA ASP A 151 -8.08 -1.70 -18.21
C ASP A 151 -8.56 -0.89 -16.98
N ALA A 152 -7.76 -0.86 -15.90
CA ALA A 152 -8.09 -0.05 -14.72
C ALA A 152 -8.02 1.45 -15.02
N VAL A 153 -7.05 1.86 -15.85
CA VAL A 153 -6.93 3.25 -16.30
C VAL A 153 -8.12 3.63 -17.18
N ASP A 154 -8.54 2.71 -18.07
CA ASP A 154 -9.70 2.94 -18.94
C ASP A 154 -11.02 3.06 -18.15
N ASN A 155 -11.13 2.35 -17.03
CA ASN A 155 -12.31 2.33 -16.15
C ASN A 155 -12.15 3.24 -14.91
N ILE A 156 -11.16 4.12 -14.86
CA ILE A 156 -10.75 4.81 -13.62
C ILE A 156 -11.87 5.66 -13.01
N GLU A 157 -12.66 6.33 -13.83
CA GLU A 157 -13.77 7.17 -13.37
C GLU A 157 -14.86 6.32 -12.70
N GLU A 158 -15.17 5.14 -13.28
CA GLU A 158 -16.15 4.20 -12.72
C GLU A 158 -15.63 3.56 -11.42
N ILE A 159 -14.33 3.25 -11.37
CA ILE A 159 -13.67 2.74 -10.15
C ILE A 159 -13.73 3.81 -9.05
N CYS A 160 -13.32 5.04 -9.35
CA CYS A 160 -13.31 6.13 -8.38
C CYS A 160 -14.72 6.55 -7.93
N ALA A 161 -15.77 6.24 -8.68
CA ALA A 161 -17.16 6.48 -8.26
C ALA A 161 -17.66 5.50 -7.19
N VAL A 162 -16.93 4.43 -6.88
CA VAL A 162 -17.31 3.46 -5.85
C VAL A 162 -17.03 4.06 -4.45
N PRO A 163 -18.06 4.18 -3.58
CA PRO A 163 -17.87 4.76 -2.26
C PRO A 163 -17.05 3.83 -1.36
N GLY A 164 -16.23 4.42 -0.50
CA GLY A 164 -15.45 3.70 0.50
C GLY A 164 -14.02 3.34 0.09
N ILE A 165 -13.57 3.83 -1.07
CA ILE A 165 -12.16 3.80 -1.49
C ILE A 165 -11.47 5.02 -0.88
N ASP A 166 -10.31 4.82 -0.26
CA ASP A 166 -9.50 5.89 0.32
C ASP A 166 -8.34 6.29 -0.60
N VAL A 167 -7.71 5.29 -1.24
CA VAL A 167 -6.54 5.49 -2.10
C VAL A 167 -6.66 4.69 -3.38
N ALA A 168 -6.40 5.32 -4.52
CA ALA A 168 -6.08 4.64 -5.76
C ALA A 168 -4.56 4.69 -5.96
N PHE A 169 -3.90 3.54 -5.84
CA PHE A 169 -2.46 3.39 -5.80
C PHE A 169 -1.92 2.86 -7.13
N ILE A 170 -1.06 3.63 -7.78
CA ILE A 170 -0.50 3.26 -9.08
C ILE A 170 0.70 2.35 -8.91
N GLY A 171 0.65 1.16 -9.55
CA GLY A 171 1.77 0.24 -9.72
C GLY A 171 2.42 0.43 -11.09
N PRO A 172 3.44 1.31 -11.25
CA PRO A 172 3.91 1.72 -12.58
C PRO A 172 4.59 0.59 -13.36
N TYR A 173 5.18 -0.39 -12.69
CA TYR A 173 5.84 -1.53 -13.36
C TYR A 173 4.82 -2.44 -14.02
N ASP A 174 3.81 -2.89 -13.30
CA ASP A 174 2.76 -3.75 -13.84
C ASP A 174 1.90 -3.00 -14.85
N LEU A 175 1.61 -1.72 -14.61
CA LEU A 175 0.93 -0.86 -15.57
C LEU A 175 1.70 -0.83 -16.90
N SER A 176 3.01 -0.56 -16.87
CA SER A 176 3.85 -0.57 -18.08
C SER A 176 3.84 -1.93 -18.78
N GLY A 177 3.86 -3.02 -17.99
CA GLY A 177 3.76 -4.39 -18.51
C GLY A 177 2.46 -4.64 -19.24
N SER A 178 1.33 -4.22 -18.68
CA SER A 178 0.00 -4.36 -19.29
C SER A 178 -0.16 -3.58 -20.60
N MET A 179 0.66 -2.54 -20.79
CA MET A 179 0.73 -1.71 -22.00
C MET A 179 1.74 -2.25 -23.04
N GLY A 180 2.38 -3.40 -22.79
CA GLY A 180 3.45 -3.94 -23.64
C GLY A 180 4.79 -3.18 -23.54
N LEU A 181 4.97 -2.37 -22.49
CA LEU A 181 6.11 -1.51 -22.25
C LEU A 181 6.87 -1.91 -20.95
N MET A 182 6.95 -3.20 -20.67
CA MET A 182 7.47 -3.75 -19.40
C MET A 182 8.73 -3.02 -18.91
N GLY A 183 8.65 -2.44 -17.71
CA GLY A 183 9.74 -1.72 -17.05
C GLY A 183 10.02 -0.31 -17.57
N GLN A 184 9.39 0.14 -18.65
CA GLN A 184 9.57 1.48 -19.23
C GLN A 184 8.62 2.48 -18.53
N ILE A 185 8.77 2.63 -17.22
CA ILE A 185 7.88 3.44 -16.38
C ILE A 185 7.87 4.94 -16.72
N HIS A 186 8.87 5.42 -17.44
CA HIS A 186 9.00 6.80 -17.94
C HIS A 186 8.63 6.95 -19.43
N HIS A 187 8.06 5.90 -20.04
CA HIS A 187 7.55 6.03 -21.41
C HIS A 187 6.38 7.03 -21.44
N PRO A 188 6.28 7.91 -22.46
CA PRO A 188 5.24 8.94 -22.52
C PRO A 188 3.81 8.41 -22.33
N ASP A 189 3.50 7.24 -22.91
CA ASP A 189 2.18 6.62 -22.79
C ASP A 189 1.90 6.15 -21.34
N VAL A 190 2.93 5.65 -20.64
CA VAL A 190 2.79 5.26 -19.23
C VAL A 190 2.60 6.50 -18.34
N GLU A 191 3.36 7.57 -18.59
CA GLU A 191 3.20 8.84 -17.87
C GLU A 191 1.83 9.48 -18.15
N ALA A 192 1.30 9.35 -19.37
CA ALA A 192 -0.05 9.80 -19.70
C ALA A 192 -1.11 8.99 -18.92
N ALA A 193 -0.96 7.67 -18.81
CA ALA A 193 -1.84 6.82 -18.02
C ALA A 193 -1.80 7.19 -16.52
N VAL A 194 -0.60 7.41 -15.97
CA VAL A 194 -0.41 7.88 -14.58
C VAL A 194 -1.11 9.23 -14.37
N SER A 195 -0.96 10.16 -15.32
CA SER A 195 -1.59 11.49 -15.23
C SER A 195 -3.12 11.40 -15.26
N ARG A 196 -3.68 10.51 -16.08
CA ARG A 196 -5.13 10.26 -16.13
C ARG A 196 -5.67 9.74 -14.80
N VAL A 197 -4.97 8.78 -14.18
CA VAL A 197 -5.35 8.27 -12.85
C VAL A 197 -5.28 9.38 -11.80
N LEU A 198 -4.22 10.20 -11.82
CA LEU A 198 -4.06 11.32 -10.90
C LEU A 198 -5.23 12.32 -11.01
N GLU A 199 -5.61 12.70 -12.23
CA GLU A 199 -6.72 13.61 -12.47
C GLU A 199 -8.08 13.02 -12.01
N ALA A 200 -8.36 11.76 -12.35
CA ALA A 200 -9.61 11.10 -11.98
C ALA A 200 -9.76 10.97 -10.46
N THR A 201 -8.67 10.62 -9.75
CA THR A 201 -8.68 10.51 -8.28
C THR A 201 -8.90 11.85 -7.60
N GLN A 202 -8.25 12.92 -8.09
CA GLN A 202 -8.46 14.27 -7.57
C GLN A 202 -9.90 14.74 -7.77
N ASN A 203 -10.47 14.52 -8.94
CA ASN A 203 -11.87 14.87 -9.24
C ASN A 203 -12.88 14.10 -8.36
N ALA A 204 -12.56 12.87 -7.99
CA ALA A 204 -13.38 12.04 -7.11
C ALA A 204 -13.15 12.29 -5.61
N GLY A 205 -12.16 13.09 -5.23
CA GLY A 205 -11.78 13.31 -3.82
C GLY A 205 -11.11 12.09 -3.17
N ILE A 206 -10.55 11.17 -3.96
CA ILE A 206 -9.78 10.00 -3.52
C ILE A 206 -8.29 10.37 -3.51
N SER A 207 -7.53 9.87 -2.54
CA SER A 207 -6.10 10.15 -2.46
C SER A 207 -5.34 9.37 -3.55
N PRO A 208 -4.59 10.05 -4.45
CA PRO A 208 -3.72 9.34 -5.38
C PRO A 208 -2.47 8.84 -4.67
N GLY A 209 -2.09 7.58 -4.96
CA GLY A 209 -0.87 6.97 -4.45
C GLY A 209 0.03 6.44 -5.55
N LEU A 210 1.33 6.29 -5.24
CA LEU A 210 2.28 5.63 -6.14
C LEU A 210 3.49 5.08 -5.39
N LEU A 211 4.21 4.15 -6.04
CA LEU A 211 5.51 3.67 -5.59
C LEU A 211 6.65 4.39 -6.34
N VAL A 212 7.60 4.92 -5.58
CA VAL A 212 8.91 5.37 -6.05
C VAL A 212 9.97 4.41 -5.51
N ALA A 213 10.29 3.38 -6.27
CA ALA A 213 11.14 2.28 -5.80
C ALA A 213 12.59 2.74 -5.51
N GLU A 214 13.16 3.58 -6.37
CA GLU A 214 14.50 4.13 -6.24
C GLU A 214 14.47 5.66 -6.44
N PRO A 215 14.13 6.43 -5.40
CA PRO A 215 13.92 7.86 -5.53
C PRO A 215 15.22 8.61 -5.84
N GLN A 216 15.17 9.48 -6.84
CA GLN A 216 16.19 10.48 -7.06
C GLN A 216 15.99 11.68 -6.11
N ALA A 217 17.06 12.46 -5.90
CA ALA A 217 16.99 13.65 -5.06
C ALA A 217 15.83 14.57 -5.46
N GLY A 218 14.97 14.92 -4.49
CA GLY A 218 13.80 15.78 -4.68
C GLY A 218 12.62 15.12 -5.42
N GLU A 219 12.68 13.85 -5.80
CA GLU A 219 11.60 13.21 -6.54
C GLU A 219 10.31 13.05 -5.68
N ILE A 220 10.48 12.66 -4.43
CA ILE A 220 9.33 12.51 -3.52
C ILE A 220 8.58 13.85 -3.38
N THR A 221 9.33 14.95 -3.21
CA THR A 221 8.76 16.31 -3.15
C THR A 221 8.01 16.63 -4.45
N ARG A 222 8.62 16.37 -5.60
CA ARG A 222 7.94 16.59 -6.90
C ARG A 222 6.65 15.79 -7.04
N ARG A 223 6.61 14.54 -6.56
CA ARG A 223 5.38 13.72 -6.58
C ARG A 223 4.30 14.30 -5.67
N ILE A 224 4.67 14.75 -4.48
CA ILE A 224 3.75 15.41 -3.55
C ILE A 224 3.23 16.73 -4.14
N ASP A 225 4.09 17.54 -4.73
CA ASP A 225 3.72 18.81 -5.37
C ASP A 225 2.82 18.59 -6.60
N ALA A 226 3.01 17.48 -7.31
CA ALA A 226 2.11 17.06 -8.39
C ALA A 226 0.72 16.61 -7.92
N GLY A 227 0.55 16.39 -6.61
CA GLY A 227 -0.75 16.06 -6.03
C GLY A 227 -0.88 14.68 -5.41
N PHE A 228 0.16 13.83 -5.48
CA PHE A 228 0.14 12.54 -4.80
C PHE A 228 0.11 12.72 -3.27
N ARG A 229 -0.66 11.86 -2.59
CA ARG A 229 -0.86 11.95 -1.13
C ARG A 229 -0.50 10.68 -0.37
N PHE A 230 -0.40 9.56 -1.05
CA PHE A 230 0.00 8.27 -0.48
C PHE A 230 1.23 7.75 -1.22
N VAL A 231 2.43 8.14 -0.77
CA VAL A 231 3.69 7.89 -1.50
C VAL A 231 4.49 6.79 -0.82
N ALA A 232 4.66 5.67 -1.52
CA ALA A 232 5.55 4.59 -1.12
C ALA A 232 6.98 4.87 -1.61
N VAL A 233 7.98 4.67 -0.76
CA VAL A 233 9.37 4.98 -1.04
C VAL A 233 10.26 3.78 -0.72
N GLY A 234 10.88 3.23 -1.73
CA GLY A 234 11.78 2.09 -1.58
C GLY A 234 11.08 0.80 -1.17
N LEU A 235 11.88 -0.24 -1.09
CA LEU A 235 11.52 -1.57 -0.57
C LEU A 235 12.69 -2.08 0.28
N ASP A 236 12.43 -2.81 1.34
CA ASP A 236 13.47 -3.33 2.25
C ASP A 236 14.57 -4.13 1.53
N THR A 237 14.19 -4.94 0.54
CA THR A 237 15.11 -5.70 -0.31
C THR A 237 16.04 -4.81 -1.10
N LEU A 238 15.52 -3.75 -1.76
CA LEU A 238 16.33 -2.79 -2.52
C LEU A 238 17.21 -1.95 -1.59
N MET A 239 16.69 -1.50 -0.46
CA MET A 239 17.46 -0.76 0.54
C MET A 239 18.65 -1.58 1.02
N LEU A 240 18.45 -2.87 1.32
CA LEU A 240 19.51 -3.77 1.77
C LEU A 240 20.56 -4.01 0.67
N VAL A 241 20.12 -4.31 -0.55
CA VAL A 241 21.03 -4.55 -1.69
C VAL A 241 21.86 -3.29 -1.98
N ARG A 242 21.22 -2.11 -2.07
CA ARG A 242 21.93 -0.84 -2.33
C ARG A 242 22.89 -0.46 -1.21
N GLY A 243 22.48 -0.65 0.06
CA GLY A 243 23.35 -0.42 1.21
C GLY A 243 24.59 -1.31 1.17
N ALA A 244 24.41 -2.61 0.93
CA ALA A 244 25.50 -3.56 0.81
C ALA A 244 26.43 -3.22 -0.37
N GLN A 245 25.89 -2.94 -1.55
CA GLN A 245 26.67 -2.54 -2.74
C GLN A 245 27.48 -1.27 -2.50
N SER A 246 26.90 -0.26 -1.85
CA SER A 246 27.58 0.99 -1.50
C SER A 246 28.80 0.74 -0.60
N LEU A 247 28.69 -0.12 0.41
CA LEU A 247 29.81 -0.48 1.29
C LEU A 247 30.91 -1.22 0.54
N VAL A 248 30.54 -2.16 -0.34
CA VAL A 248 31.51 -2.90 -1.15
C VAL A 248 32.24 -1.97 -2.12
N SER A 249 31.54 -1.05 -2.76
CA SER A 249 32.16 -0.06 -3.67
C SER A 249 33.15 0.86 -2.94
N GLN A 250 32.81 1.29 -1.72
CA GLN A 250 33.72 2.09 -0.89
C GLN A 250 35.00 1.34 -0.53
N TRP A 251 34.95 0.02 -0.41
CA TRP A 251 36.11 -0.81 -0.10
C TRP A 251 36.95 -1.17 -1.34
N LEU A 252 36.30 -1.50 -2.46
CA LEU A 252 36.98 -1.94 -3.70
C LEU A 252 37.44 -0.77 -4.58
N GLY A 253 36.95 0.48 -4.33
CA GLY A 253 37.07 1.58 -5.26
C GLY A 253 36.16 1.39 -6.47
N ASP A 254 36.27 2.27 -7.48
CA ASP A 254 35.47 2.23 -8.73
C ASP A 254 35.77 1.03 -9.66
N GLY A 255 36.20 -0.10 -9.10
CA GLY A 255 36.33 -1.36 -9.82
C GLY A 255 34.95 -1.92 -10.20
N PRO A 256 34.81 -2.63 -11.35
CA PRO A 256 33.53 -3.16 -11.77
C PRO A 256 32.98 -4.10 -10.70
N LEU A 257 31.84 -3.74 -10.12
CA LEU A 257 31.01 -4.70 -9.36
C LEU A 257 30.78 -5.88 -10.30
N MET A 258 31.16 -7.08 -9.87
CA MET A 258 31.13 -8.29 -10.69
C MET A 258 29.79 -8.37 -11.43
N GLY A 259 29.86 -8.23 -12.77
CA GLY A 259 28.71 -8.27 -13.64
C GLY A 259 28.06 -9.64 -13.62
N GLY A 260 26.75 -9.67 -13.47
CA GLY A 260 25.91 -10.79 -13.78
C GLY A 260 25.25 -10.60 -15.11
#